data_d56982fbb19b7ccf4e01d7833884f173
#
_entry.id   d56982fbb19b7ccf4e01d7833884f173
#
_cell.length_a   1.000
_cell.length_b   1.000
_cell.length_c   1.000
_cell.angle_alpha   90.00
_cell.angle_beta   90.00
_cell.angle_gamma   90.00
#
_symmetry.space_group_name_H-M   'P 1'
#
loop_
_entity.id
_entity.type
_entity.pdbx_description
1 polymer ?
#
loop_
_entity_poly.entity_id
_entity_poly.type
_entity_poly.pdbx_seq_one_letter_code
_entity_poly.pdbx_strand_id
1 'polypeptide(L)'
;AHEQRQIIYSQRDNILEEEDISETISFMRNEVIESLIESYMPNETNITFDIKSLEQTLQNEFGQYFPIQAWLNKNNQIETHEVIDKVTEGINRSYKEKSDSVGVSMRDFEKQILLQIIDNNWKEHLGAMEYLRQSIGLRGYASKNPKLEFRRESFELFEDMLSNIRIEAVKFLSRVQIEIKDSSALENMQESRKETYEHAKAQPILSENVEESSSQKNSDPNPIGNRRLRRFEAKM
;
A
#
# COMPACT_ATOMS: atom_id res chain seq x y z
N ALA A 1 -2.02 -10.85 -15.23
CA ALA A 1 -1.01 -10.86 -14.16
C ALA A 1 0.36 -10.32 -14.59
N HIS A 2 0.88 -10.68 -15.79
CA HIS A 2 2.20 -10.18 -16.22
C HIS A 2 2.16 -8.68 -16.50
N GLU A 3 1.20 -8.21 -17.29
CA GLU A 3 1.00 -6.79 -17.61
C GLU A 3 0.76 -5.94 -16.35
N GLN A 4 -0.09 -6.41 -15.44
CA GLN A 4 -0.35 -5.75 -14.15
C GLN A 4 0.94 -5.58 -13.33
N ARG A 5 1.78 -6.63 -13.30
CA ARG A 5 3.10 -6.56 -12.62
C ARG A 5 4.00 -5.52 -13.26
N GLN A 6 4.05 -5.46 -14.60
CA GLN A 6 4.84 -4.45 -15.30
C GLN A 6 4.38 -3.03 -14.96
N ILE A 7 3.06 -2.80 -14.91
CA ILE A 7 2.49 -1.49 -14.54
C ILE A 7 2.94 -1.09 -13.13
N ILE A 8 2.77 -1.99 -12.14
CA ILE A 8 3.13 -1.70 -10.75
C ILE A 8 4.63 -1.46 -10.58
N TYR A 9 5.47 -2.26 -11.23
CA TYR A 9 6.92 -2.08 -11.14
C TYR A 9 7.36 -0.78 -11.81
N SER A 10 6.79 -0.43 -12.98
CA SER A 10 7.07 0.84 -13.62
C SER A 10 6.62 2.03 -12.77
N GLN A 11 5.46 1.95 -12.12
CA GLN A 11 5.01 3.00 -11.19
C GLN A 11 5.95 3.15 -9.99
N ARG A 12 6.42 2.04 -9.41
CA ARG A 12 7.38 2.07 -8.31
C ARG A 12 8.72 2.67 -8.73
N ASP A 13 9.21 2.28 -9.90
CA ASP A 13 10.47 2.81 -10.44
C ASP A 13 10.36 4.33 -10.67
N ASN A 14 9.26 4.80 -11.27
CA ASN A 14 9.00 6.23 -11.45
C ASN A 14 9.00 7.00 -10.11
N ILE A 15 8.33 6.48 -9.08
CA ILE A 15 8.31 7.11 -7.75
C ILE A 15 9.71 7.17 -7.13
N LEU A 16 10.53 6.15 -7.36
CA LEU A 16 11.91 6.11 -6.85
C LEU A 16 12.82 7.10 -7.58
N GLU A 17 12.66 7.23 -8.90
CA GLU A 17 13.49 8.08 -9.76
C GLU A 17 13.13 9.57 -9.66
N GLU A 18 11.85 9.92 -9.49
CA GLU A 18 11.41 11.30 -9.32
C GLU A 18 11.95 11.90 -8.03
N GLU A 19 12.52 13.09 -8.08
CA GLU A 19 12.96 13.82 -6.87
C GLU A 19 11.77 14.38 -6.08
N ASP A 20 10.75 14.87 -6.76
CA ASP A 20 9.55 15.47 -6.18
C ASP A 20 8.27 14.88 -6.76
N ILE A 21 7.51 14.17 -5.93
CA ILE A 21 6.22 13.57 -6.28
C ILE A 21 5.01 14.41 -5.81
N SER A 22 5.22 15.67 -5.44
CA SER A 22 4.15 16.55 -4.91
C SER A 22 3.01 16.75 -5.89
N GLU A 23 3.30 16.83 -7.19
CA GLU A 23 2.26 16.95 -8.23
C GLU A 23 1.43 15.67 -8.31
N THR A 24 2.08 14.51 -8.27
CA THR A 24 1.40 13.20 -8.24
C THR A 24 0.49 13.06 -7.03
N ILE A 25 0.96 13.43 -5.83
CA ILE A 25 0.16 13.42 -4.61
C ILE A 25 -1.01 14.43 -4.69
N SER A 26 -0.77 15.61 -5.26
CA SER A 26 -1.82 16.62 -5.45
C SER A 26 -2.90 16.14 -6.41
N PHE A 27 -2.51 15.54 -7.52
CA PHE A 27 -3.45 14.96 -8.49
C PHE A 27 -4.30 13.85 -7.84
N MET A 28 -3.67 12.89 -7.17
CA MET A 28 -4.37 11.82 -6.46
C MET A 28 -5.36 12.38 -5.43
N ARG A 29 -4.97 13.42 -4.69
CA ARG A 29 -5.82 14.05 -3.68
C ARG A 29 -7.04 14.69 -4.30
N ASN A 30 -6.89 15.42 -5.40
CA ASN A 30 -8.01 16.05 -6.10
C ASN A 30 -9.00 15.00 -6.63
N GLU A 31 -8.51 13.93 -7.27
CA GLU A 31 -9.36 12.82 -7.74
C GLU A 31 -10.13 12.13 -6.60
N VAL A 32 -9.47 11.89 -5.46
CA VAL A 32 -10.11 11.24 -4.30
C VAL A 32 -11.18 12.13 -3.68
N ILE A 33 -10.94 13.45 -3.58
CA ILE A 33 -11.92 14.41 -3.06
C ILE A 33 -13.12 14.51 -3.99
N GLU A 34 -12.89 14.64 -5.29
CA GLU A 34 -13.93 14.72 -6.32
C GLU A 34 -14.83 13.48 -6.27
N SER A 35 -14.21 12.29 -6.38
CA SER A 35 -14.94 11.02 -6.32
C SER A 35 -15.71 10.83 -5.00
N LEU A 36 -15.15 11.26 -3.87
CA LEU A 36 -15.83 11.20 -2.58
C LEU A 36 -17.07 12.09 -2.57
N ILE A 37 -16.94 13.36 -2.99
CA ILE A 37 -18.07 14.30 -2.99
C ILE A 37 -19.14 13.86 -3.98
N GLU A 38 -18.78 13.43 -5.18
CA GLU A 38 -19.74 12.91 -6.17
C GLU A 38 -20.50 11.69 -5.67
N SER A 39 -19.90 10.84 -4.85
CA SER A 39 -20.59 9.68 -4.25
C SER A 39 -21.70 10.06 -3.29
N TYR A 40 -21.61 11.23 -2.63
CA TYR A 40 -22.63 11.78 -1.72
C TYR A 40 -23.56 12.79 -2.39
N MET A 41 -23.07 13.46 -3.43
CA MET A 41 -23.80 14.51 -4.17
C MET A 41 -23.77 14.22 -5.68
N PRO A 42 -24.38 13.09 -6.13
CA PRO A 42 -24.43 12.79 -7.55
C PRO A 42 -25.26 13.85 -8.30
N ASN A 43 -24.85 14.15 -9.54
CA ASN A 43 -25.52 15.14 -10.40
C ASN A 43 -26.93 14.73 -10.89
N GLU A 44 -27.56 13.76 -10.27
CA GLU A 44 -28.88 13.27 -10.61
C GLU A 44 -29.98 14.07 -9.89
N THR A 45 -31.01 14.43 -10.62
CA THR A 45 -32.05 15.44 -10.25
C THR A 45 -33.09 15.00 -9.22
N ASN A 46 -33.01 13.84 -8.59
CA ASN A 46 -34.05 13.36 -7.67
C ASN A 46 -33.51 12.64 -6.41
N ILE A 47 -32.27 12.91 -6.02
CA ILE A 47 -31.65 12.24 -4.86
C ILE A 47 -31.52 13.23 -3.70
N THR A 48 -31.88 12.80 -2.50
CA THR A 48 -31.62 13.55 -1.27
C THR A 48 -30.17 13.33 -0.88
N PHE A 49 -29.38 14.39 -0.86
CA PHE A 49 -27.99 14.32 -0.48
C PHE A 49 -27.82 14.06 1.02
N ASP A 50 -26.97 13.12 1.37
CA ASP A 50 -26.57 12.89 2.77
C ASP A 50 -25.38 13.78 3.14
N ILE A 51 -25.65 15.08 3.21
CA ILE A 51 -24.62 16.10 3.50
C ILE A 51 -23.97 15.90 4.86
N LYS A 52 -24.74 15.46 5.85
CA LYS A 52 -24.22 15.24 7.20
C LYS A 52 -23.16 14.15 7.22
N SER A 53 -23.40 13.05 6.53
CA SER A 53 -22.42 11.98 6.40
C SER A 53 -21.20 12.42 5.59
N LEU A 54 -21.38 13.25 4.55
CA LEU A 54 -20.29 13.83 3.80
C LEU A 54 -19.40 14.71 4.70
N GLU A 55 -19.96 15.64 5.47
CA GLU A 55 -19.22 16.50 6.40
C GLU A 55 -18.44 15.68 7.43
N GLN A 56 -19.06 14.62 7.99
CA GLN A 56 -18.39 13.71 8.92
C GLN A 56 -17.24 12.94 8.26
N THR A 57 -17.48 12.46 7.03
CA THR A 57 -16.46 11.72 6.28
C THR A 57 -15.26 12.62 5.97
N LEU A 58 -15.48 13.84 5.50
CA LEU A 58 -14.42 14.79 5.24
C LEU A 58 -13.62 15.11 6.51
N GLN A 59 -14.29 15.30 7.63
CA GLN A 59 -13.62 15.54 8.92
C GLN A 59 -12.80 14.32 9.36
N ASN A 60 -13.33 13.12 9.21
CA ASN A 60 -12.65 11.89 9.61
C ASN A 60 -11.48 11.54 8.70
N GLU A 61 -11.61 11.77 7.39
CA GLU A 61 -10.63 11.34 6.39
C GLU A 61 -9.53 12.38 6.16
N PHE A 62 -9.87 13.67 6.21
CA PHE A 62 -8.92 14.77 5.93
C PHE A 62 -8.60 15.63 7.15
N GLY A 63 -9.27 15.40 8.29
CA GLY A 63 -9.06 16.16 9.52
C GLY A 63 -9.61 17.59 9.48
N GLN A 64 -10.43 17.94 8.49
CA GLN A 64 -11.00 19.26 8.33
C GLN A 64 -12.52 19.23 8.27
N TYR A 65 -13.15 20.18 8.95
CA TYR A 65 -14.59 20.37 8.91
C TYR A 65 -14.98 21.41 7.85
N PHE A 66 -15.93 21.02 7.00
CA PHE A 66 -16.50 21.90 5.97
C PHE A 66 -18.01 22.01 6.21
N PRO A 67 -18.56 23.20 6.46
CA PRO A 67 -20.00 23.39 6.73
C PRO A 67 -20.84 23.41 5.44
N ILE A 68 -20.85 22.29 4.73
CA ILE A 68 -21.49 22.17 3.40
C ILE A 68 -23.00 22.45 3.49
N GLN A 69 -23.65 21.91 4.54
CA GLN A 69 -25.07 22.16 4.78
C GLN A 69 -25.38 23.65 4.93
N ALA A 70 -24.51 24.41 5.62
CA ALA A 70 -24.66 25.86 5.77
C ALA A 70 -24.45 26.59 4.44
N TRP A 71 -23.55 26.11 3.58
CA TRP A 71 -23.35 26.68 2.24
C TRP A 71 -24.59 26.49 1.37
N LEU A 72 -25.15 25.29 1.34
CA LEU A 72 -26.39 24.95 0.60
C LEU A 72 -27.58 25.76 1.10
N ASN A 73 -27.72 25.94 2.41
CA ASN A 73 -28.81 26.75 2.99
C ASN A 73 -28.71 28.24 2.65
N LYS A 74 -27.48 28.75 2.49
CA LYS A 74 -27.24 30.15 2.15
C LYS A 74 -27.45 30.42 0.65
N ASN A 75 -27.17 29.46 -0.19
CA ASN A 75 -27.34 29.53 -1.62
C ASN A 75 -27.89 28.20 -2.15
N ASN A 76 -29.20 28.12 -2.37
CA ASN A 76 -29.87 26.91 -2.85
C ASN A 76 -29.47 26.49 -4.28
N GLN A 77 -28.62 27.26 -4.96
CA GLN A 77 -28.14 26.99 -6.32
C GLN A 77 -26.66 26.59 -6.37
N ILE A 78 -26.04 26.23 -5.23
CA ILE A 78 -24.69 25.72 -5.24
C ILE A 78 -24.69 24.36 -5.93
N GLU A 79 -23.94 24.25 -7.00
CA GLU A 79 -23.75 22.99 -7.72
C GLU A 79 -22.65 22.14 -7.08
N THR A 80 -22.66 20.84 -7.36
CA THR A 80 -21.70 19.88 -6.79
C THR A 80 -20.25 20.30 -7.07
N HIS A 81 -19.96 20.82 -8.28
CA HIS A 81 -18.63 21.27 -8.64
C HIS A 81 -18.11 22.43 -7.76
N GLU A 82 -18.98 23.38 -7.36
CA GLU A 82 -18.58 24.46 -6.46
C GLU A 82 -18.22 23.96 -5.05
N VAL A 83 -18.89 22.89 -4.59
CA VAL A 83 -18.55 22.22 -3.33
C VAL A 83 -17.20 21.53 -3.47
N ILE A 84 -16.97 20.82 -4.58
CA ILE A 84 -15.68 20.17 -4.89
C ILE A 84 -14.55 21.21 -4.87
N ASP A 85 -14.72 22.33 -5.57
CA ASP A 85 -13.68 23.39 -5.64
C ASP A 85 -13.34 23.94 -4.25
N LYS A 86 -14.35 24.28 -3.45
CA LYS A 86 -14.15 24.84 -2.10
C LYS A 86 -13.47 23.85 -1.14
N VAL A 87 -13.89 22.59 -1.18
CA VAL A 87 -13.32 21.54 -0.33
C VAL A 87 -11.89 21.23 -0.76
N THR A 88 -11.66 21.09 -2.06
CA THR A 88 -10.34 20.83 -2.64
C THR A 88 -9.37 21.95 -2.31
N GLU A 89 -9.79 23.22 -2.49
CA GLU A 89 -8.96 24.38 -2.13
C GLU A 89 -8.59 24.37 -0.64
N GLY A 90 -9.56 24.11 0.25
CA GLY A 90 -9.34 24.05 1.69
C GLY A 90 -8.36 22.97 2.10
N ILE A 91 -8.54 21.75 1.59
CA ILE A 91 -7.66 20.62 1.87
C ILE A 91 -6.25 20.86 1.30
N ASN A 92 -6.14 21.36 0.07
CA ASN A 92 -4.86 21.66 -0.57
C ASN A 92 -4.08 22.76 0.19
N ARG A 93 -4.77 23.79 0.69
CA ARG A 93 -4.16 24.83 1.51
C ARG A 93 -3.56 24.25 2.80
N SER A 94 -4.34 23.48 3.54
CA SER A 94 -3.88 22.86 4.78
C SER A 94 -2.73 21.88 4.54
N TYR A 95 -2.79 21.11 3.45
CA TYR A 95 -1.71 20.21 3.08
C TYR A 95 -0.43 20.97 2.74
N LYS A 96 -0.54 22.08 2.02
CA LYS A 96 0.59 22.95 1.70
C LYS A 96 1.23 23.54 2.96
N GLU A 97 0.42 24.09 3.89
CA GLU A 97 0.91 24.59 5.17
C GLU A 97 1.68 23.52 5.95
N LYS A 98 1.16 22.28 5.99
CA LYS A 98 1.85 21.14 6.56
C LYS A 98 3.15 20.83 5.84
N SER A 99 3.13 20.76 4.52
CA SER A 99 4.33 20.49 3.71
C SER A 99 5.41 21.55 3.91
N ASP A 100 5.02 22.82 3.96
CA ASP A 100 5.93 23.95 4.18
C ASP A 100 6.55 23.91 5.58
N SER A 101 5.80 23.43 6.59
CA SER A 101 6.30 23.27 7.96
C SER A 101 7.30 22.13 8.11
N VAL A 102 7.15 21.05 7.34
CA VAL A 102 8.05 19.88 7.36
C VAL A 102 9.27 20.08 6.45
N GLY A 103 9.12 20.86 5.39
CA GLY A 103 10.20 21.15 4.44
C GLY A 103 10.57 19.97 3.55
N VAL A 104 11.86 19.86 3.22
CA VAL A 104 12.39 18.86 2.26
C VAL A 104 12.06 17.43 2.65
N SER A 105 12.09 17.10 3.95
CA SER A 105 11.77 15.77 4.47
C SER A 105 10.36 15.29 4.12
N MET A 106 9.45 16.20 3.76
CA MET A 106 8.10 15.85 3.31
C MET A 106 8.11 15.02 2.04
N ARG A 107 9.00 15.32 1.09
CA ARG A 107 9.10 14.59 -0.19
C ARG A 107 9.53 13.14 0.03
N ASP A 108 10.54 12.93 0.87
CA ASP A 108 11.00 11.57 1.21
C ASP A 108 9.90 10.79 1.94
N PHE A 109 9.19 11.46 2.84
CA PHE A 109 8.09 10.85 3.58
C PHE A 109 6.94 10.44 2.64
N GLU A 110 6.52 11.32 1.72
CA GLU A 110 5.49 10.99 0.72
C GLU A 110 5.88 9.77 -0.12
N LYS A 111 7.11 9.73 -0.62
CA LYS A 111 7.64 8.59 -1.38
C LYS A 111 7.61 7.30 -0.57
N GLN A 112 8.11 7.34 0.65
CA GLN A 112 8.16 6.17 1.52
C GLN A 112 6.78 5.61 1.80
N ILE A 113 5.82 6.46 2.12
CA ILE A 113 4.44 6.05 2.40
C ILE A 113 3.76 5.50 1.16
N LEU A 114 3.89 6.18 0.02
CA LEU A 114 3.29 5.71 -1.22
C LEU A 114 3.83 4.35 -1.66
N LEU A 115 5.15 4.15 -1.59
CA LEU A 115 5.77 2.86 -1.90
C LEU A 115 5.29 1.75 -0.95
N GLN A 116 5.18 2.04 0.34
CA GLN A 116 4.69 1.07 1.32
C GLN A 116 3.23 0.67 1.05
N ILE A 117 2.37 1.63 0.72
CA ILE A 117 0.97 1.37 0.38
C ILE A 117 0.86 0.55 -0.90
N ILE A 118 1.64 0.88 -1.94
CA ILE A 118 1.69 0.10 -3.17
C ILE A 118 2.09 -1.35 -2.88
N ASP A 119 3.12 -1.57 -2.08
CA ASP A 119 3.62 -2.91 -1.77
C ASP A 119 2.59 -3.75 -1.01
N ASN A 120 1.90 -3.16 -0.04
CA ASN A 120 0.86 -3.83 0.73
C ASN A 120 -0.33 -4.21 -0.16
N ASN A 121 -0.86 -3.25 -0.92
CA ASN A 121 -1.99 -3.49 -1.82
C ASN A 121 -1.64 -4.49 -2.93
N TRP A 122 -0.42 -4.42 -3.48
CA TRP A 122 0.04 -5.39 -4.48
C TRP A 122 0.11 -6.81 -3.92
N LYS A 123 0.60 -6.98 -2.71
CA LYS A 123 0.65 -8.29 -2.03
C LYS A 123 -0.75 -8.86 -1.82
N GLU A 124 -1.70 -8.04 -1.39
CA GLU A 124 -3.10 -8.45 -1.21
C GLU A 124 -3.75 -8.80 -2.55
N HIS A 125 -3.51 -8.00 -3.60
CA HIS A 125 -3.98 -8.28 -4.95
C HIS A 125 -3.48 -9.62 -5.48
N LEU A 126 -2.22 -9.96 -5.27
CA LEU A 126 -1.69 -11.27 -5.68
C LEU A 126 -2.43 -12.43 -4.97
N GLY A 127 -2.77 -12.27 -3.70
CA GLY A 127 -3.60 -13.22 -2.96
C GLY A 127 -5.01 -13.35 -3.54
N ALA A 128 -5.67 -12.22 -3.84
CA ALA A 128 -6.99 -12.17 -4.46
C ALA A 128 -6.99 -12.82 -5.86
N MET A 129 -5.95 -12.57 -6.66
CA MET A 129 -5.78 -13.18 -7.98
C MET A 129 -5.58 -14.70 -7.90
N GLU A 130 -4.85 -15.18 -6.91
CA GLU A 130 -4.70 -16.63 -6.70
C GLU A 130 -6.03 -17.27 -6.30
N TYR A 131 -6.79 -16.63 -5.40
CA TYR A 131 -8.13 -17.09 -5.04
C TYR A 131 -9.08 -17.08 -6.25
N LEU A 132 -9.07 -16.04 -7.06
CA LEU A 132 -9.85 -15.97 -8.31
C LEU A 132 -9.47 -17.12 -9.25
N ARG A 133 -8.19 -17.39 -9.42
CA ARG A 133 -7.68 -18.48 -10.28
C ARG A 133 -8.21 -19.86 -9.85
N GLN A 134 -8.27 -20.10 -8.54
CA GLN A 134 -8.77 -21.36 -7.98
C GLN A 134 -10.31 -21.47 -8.13
N SER A 135 -11.04 -20.38 -7.93
CA SER A 135 -12.50 -20.37 -7.93
C SER A 135 -13.12 -20.34 -9.32
N ILE A 136 -12.41 -19.80 -10.33
CA ILE A 136 -12.96 -19.59 -11.67
C ILE A 136 -13.35 -20.90 -12.38
N GLY A 137 -12.65 -22.00 -12.09
CA GLY A 137 -12.94 -23.31 -12.63
C GLY A 137 -14.33 -23.83 -12.27
N LEU A 138 -14.83 -23.46 -11.10
CA LEU A 138 -16.18 -23.85 -10.63
C LEU A 138 -17.30 -23.15 -11.41
N ARG A 139 -17.04 -21.97 -12.00
CA ARG A 139 -18.00 -21.22 -12.79
C ARG A 139 -18.25 -21.81 -14.18
N GLY A 140 -17.37 -22.69 -14.67
CA GLY A 140 -17.59 -23.44 -15.90
C GLY A 140 -18.85 -24.30 -15.88
N TYR A 141 -19.32 -24.71 -14.72
CA TYR A 141 -20.60 -25.43 -14.55
C TYR A 141 -21.83 -24.56 -14.84
N ALA A 142 -21.71 -23.23 -14.77
CA ALA A 142 -22.80 -22.26 -15.02
C ALA A 142 -22.86 -21.77 -16.48
N SER A 143 -22.33 -22.52 -17.43
CA SER A 143 -22.30 -22.19 -18.88
C SER A 143 -21.60 -20.87 -19.23
N LYS A 144 -20.81 -20.31 -18.33
CA LYS A 144 -19.99 -19.13 -18.62
C LYS A 144 -18.59 -19.55 -19.08
N ASN A 145 -17.98 -18.75 -19.96
CA ASN A 145 -16.62 -19.00 -20.40
C ASN A 145 -15.62 -18.59 -19.27
N PRO A 146 -14.97 -19.56 -18.59
CA PRO A 146 -14.11 -19.24 -17.44
C PRO A 146 -12.96 -18.30 -17.77
N LYS A 147 -12.44 -18.33 -19.00
CA LYS A 147 -11.34 -17.46 -19.43
C LYS A 147 -11.78 -16.00 -19.56
N LEU A 148 -12.99 -15.75 -20.05
CA LEU A 148 -13.53 -14.39 -20.17
C LEU A 148 -13.89 -13.83 -18.79
N GLU A 149 -14.52 -14.63 -17.94
CA GLU A 149 -14.84 -14.25 -16.56
C GLU A 149 -13.55 -13.94 -15.77
N PHE A 150 -12.53 -14.79 -15.87
CA PHE A 150 -11.24 -14.53 -15.23
C PHE A 150 -10.62 -13.20 -15.70
N ARG A 151 -10.65 -12.91 -17.01
CA ARG A 151 -10.10 -11.66 -17.54
C ARG A 151 -10.84 -10.46 -16.99
N ARG A 152 -12.20 -10.49 -16.98
CA ARG A 152 -13.01 -9.40 -16.47
C ARG A 152 -12.75 -9.15 -14.98
N GLU A 153 -12.89 -10.19 -14.16
CA GLU A 153 -12.74 -10.06 -12.71
C GLU A 153 -11.30 -9.71 -12.30
N SER A 154 -10.30 -10.22 -13.02
CA SER A 154 -8.91 -9.83 -12.76
C SER A 154 -8.62 -8.37 -13.12
N PHE A 155 -9.34 -7.81 -14.08
CA PHE A 155 -9.26 -6.39 -14.41
C PHE A 155 -9.94 -5.54 -13.34
N GLU A 156 -11.16 -5.90 -12.96
CA GLU A 156 -11.92 -5.24 -11.87
C GLU A 156 -11.10 -5.22 -10.55
N LEU A 157 -10.55 -6.36 -10.14
CA LEU A 157 -9.67 -6.43 -8.95
C LEU A 157 -8.43 -5.54 -9.05
N PHE A 158 -7.88 -5.37 -10.23
CA PHE A 158 -6.71 -4.51 -10.44
C PHE A 158 -7.08 -3.02 -10.37
N GLU A 159 -8.21 -2.62 -10.97
CA GLU A 159 -8.72 -1.26 -10.87
C GLU A 159 -9.08 -0.89 -9.42
N ASP A 160 -9.74 -1.79 -8.70
CA ASP A 160 -10.05 -1.62 -7.28
C ASP A 160 -8.76 -1.44 -6.45
N MET A 161 -7.75 -2.23 -6.70
CA MET A 161 -6.44 -2.08 -6.03
C MET A 161 -5.82 -0.71 -6.31
N LEU A 162 -5.79 -0.25 -7.56
CA LEU A 162 -5.24 1.07 -7.91
C LEU A 162 -6.04 2.21 -7.25
N SER A 163 -7.37 2.08 -7.18
CA SER A 163 -8.22 3.02 -6.48
C SER A 163 -7.94 3.04 -4.97
N ASN A 164 -7.79 1.87 -4.35
CA ASN A 164 -7.48 1.75 -2.94
C ASN A 164 -6.12 2.36 -2.60
N ILE A 165 -5.08 2.16 -3.43
CA ILE A 165 -3.77 2.80 -3.26
C ILE A 165 -3.91 4.32 -3.19
N ARG A 166 -4.67 4.94 -4.11
CA ARG A 166 -4.89 6.39 -4.13
C ARG A 166 -5.61 6.87 -2.87
N ILE A 167 -6.69 6.19 -2.52
CA ILE A 167 -7.51 6.54 -1.35
C ILE A 167 -6.69 6.42 -0.06
N GLU A 168 -5.98 5.31 0.15
CA GLU A 168 -5.16 5.09 1.35
C GLU A 168 -4.02 6.09 1.46
N ALA A 169 -3.30 6.36 0.36
CA ALA A 169 -2.21 7.32 0.33
C ALA A 169 -2.70 8.72 0.70
N VAL A 170 -3.79 9.18 0.07
CA VAL A 170 -4.36 10.50 0.32
C VAL A 170 -4.87 10.64 1.75
N LYS A 171 -5.62 9.65 2.26
CA LYS A 171 -6.13 9.65 3.64
C LYS A 171 -5.01 9.66 4.66
N PHE A 172 -4.02 8.79 4.48
CA PHE A 172 -2.89 8.72 5.40
C PHE A 172 -2.10 10.03 5.42
N LEU A 173 -1.68 10.52 4.25
CA LEU A 173 -0.90 11.75 4.13
C LEU A 173 -1.66 12.99 4.59
N SER A 174 -2.99 13.02 4.45
CA SER A 174 -3.81 14.14 4.93
C SER A 174 -3.91 14.17 6.46
N ARG A 175 -4.06 13.02 7.12
CA ARG A 175 -4.26 12.92 8.57
C ARG A 175 -2.99 12.93 9.39
N VAL A 176 -1.90 12.40 8.86
CA VAL A 176 -0.65 12.28 9.62
C VAL A 176 -0.16 13.66 10.06
N GLN A 177 0.20 13.77 11.34
CA GLN A 177 0.91 14.91 11.91
C GLN A 177 2.37 14.53 12.03
N ILE A 178 3.24 15.26 11.35
CA ILE A 178 4.67 15.00 11.36
C ILE A 178 5.29 15.93 12.40
N GLU A 179 5.68 15.38 13.53
CA GLU A 179 6.50 16.09 14.51
C GLU A 179 7.96 16.00 14.06
N ILE A 180 8.54 17.14 13.72
CA ILE A 180 9.97 17.22 13.44
C ILE A 180 10.69 17.18 14.78
N LYS A 181 11.02 15.98 15.25
CA LYS A 181 12.03 15.83 16.28
C LYS A 181 13.37 16.04 15.60
N ASP A 182 14.11 17.04 16.06
CA ASP A 182 15.41 17.53 15.59
C ASP A 182 16.14 16.61 14.59
N SER A 183 16.52 17.15 13.45
CA SER A 183 17.21 16.46 12.34
C SER A 183 18.41 15.60 12.77
N SER A 184 18.98 15.86 13.94
CA SER A 184 20.04 15.05 14.54
C SER A 184 19.64 13.60 14.88
N ALA A 185 18.34 13.33 15.13
CA ALA A 185 17.88 11.97 15.42
C ALA A 185 17.69 11.13 14.15
N LEU A 186 17.39 11.77 13.02
CA LEU A 186 17.24 11.10 11.72
C LEU A 186 18.60 10.80 11.07
N GLU A 187 19.57 11.68 11.24
CA GLU A 187 20.97 11.43 10.81
C GLU A 187 21.57 10.26 11.56
N ASN A 188 21.37 10.17 12.88
CA ASN A 188 21.81 9.06 13.69
C ASN A 188 21.16 7.71 13.33
N MET A 189 19.90 7.71 12.86
CA MET A 189 19.24 6.50 12.38
C MET A 189 19.72 6.05 11.00
N GLN A 190 20.11 6.97 10.13
CA GLN A 190 20.71 6.65 8.83
C GLN A 190 22.15 6.16 8.95
N GLU A 191 22.93 6.73 9.85
CA GLU A 191 24.28 6.25 10.16
C GLU A 191 24.25 4.86 10.78
N SER A 192 23.38 4.60 11.73
CA SER A 192 23.20 3.26 12.33
C SER A 192 22.80 2.19 11.31
N ARG A 193 22.00 2.55 10.28
CA ARG A 193 21.67 1.63 9.20
C ARG A 193 22.85 1.38 8.26
N LYS A 194 23.65 2.38 7.94
CA LYS A 194 24.86 2.22 7.11
C LYS A 194 25.89 1.34 7.80
N GLU A 195 26.12 1.53 9.08
CA GLU A 195 27.04 0.68 9.87
C GLU A 195 26.58 -0.77 9.93
N THR A 196 25.25 -1.03 10.06
CA THR A 196 24.73 -2.39 10.08
C THR A 196 24.88 -3.11 8.73
N TYR A 197 24.80 -2.37 7.60
CA TYR A 197 25.01 -2.94 6.27
C TYR A 197 26.49 -3.17 5.93
N GLU A 198 27.41 -2.39 6.47
CA GLU A 198 28.85 -2.61 6.26
C GLU A 198 29.37 -3.80 7.07
N HIS A 199 28.90 -4.01 8.30
CA HIS A 199 29.23 -5.19 9.10
C HIS A 199 28.71 -6.52 8.55
N ALA A 200 27.61 -6.51 7.80
CA ALA A 200 27.06 -7.72 7.17
C ALA A 200 27.83 -8.17 5.91
N LYS A 201 28.74 -7.34 5.37
CA LYS A 201 29.51 -7.65 4.15
C LYS A 201 30.90 -8.23 4.39
N ALA A 202 31.37 -8.35 5.62
CA ALA A 202 32.74 -8.73 5.93
C ALA A 202 32.86 -9.92 6.88
N GLN A 203 32.39 -11.09 6.44
CA GLN A 203 32.95 -12.36 6.92
C GLN A 203 32.87 -13.44 5.84
N PRO A 204 33.98 -13.78 5.17
CA PRO A 204 34.04 -15.01 4.39
C PRO A 204 34.13 -16.20 5.35
N ILE A 205 33.07 -17.05 5.29
CA ILE A 205 33.11 -18.37 5.95
C ILE A 205 33.98 -19.27 5.08
N LEU A 206 35.28 -19.23 5.26
CA LEU A 206 36.21 -20.27 4.82
C LEU A 206 37.64 -19.92 5.38
N SER A 207 37.94 -20.47 6.55
CA SER A 207 39.29 -20.79 6.89
C SER A 207 39.33 -22.24 7.35
N GLU A 208 39.73 -23.09 6.44
CA GLU A 208 40.21 -24.42 6.73
C GLU A 208 41.40 -24.29 7.68
N ASN A 209 41.29 -24.84 8.86
CA ASN A 209 42.46 -25.23 9.65
C ASN A 209 42.62 -26.75 9.49
N VAL A 210 43.55 -27.10 8.60
CA VAL A 210 44.20 -28.38 8.57
C VAL A 210 45.26 -28.33 9.67
N GLU A 211 45.09 -29.04 10.75
CA GLU A 211 46.19 -29.48 11.59
C GLU A 211 46.15 -31.00 11.71
N GLU A 212 47.19 -31.58 11.12
CA GLU A 212 47.59 -32.96 11.31
C GLU A 212 47.97 -33.21 12.78
N SER A 213 47.43 -34.26 13.36
CA SER A 213 48.20 -35.06 14.29
C SER A 213 47.70 -36.50 14.32
N SER A 214 48.62 -37.32 14.08
CA SER A 214 48.66 -38.77 13.96
C SER A 214 48.29 -39.55 15.24
N SER A 215 47.78 -40.75 14.99
CA SER A 215 47.95 -42.01 15.78
C SER A 215 47.00 -42.29 16.97
N GLN A 216 46.08 -43.20 16.88
CA GLN A 216 46.22 -44.60 17.33
C GLN A 216 44.90 -45.35 17.33
N LYS A 217 44.97 -46.55 16.78
CA LYS A 217 44.15 -47.73 16.85
C LYS A 217 43.23 -47.91 18.09
N ASN A 218 41.97 -48.33 17.94
CA ASN A 218 41.52 -49.68 18.15
C ASN A 218 39.97 -49.79 18.15
N SER A 219 39.56 -50.92 17.49
CA SER A 219 38.45 -51.83 17.76
C SER A 219 36.99 -51.36 17.65
N ASP A 220 36.40 -51.91 16.63
CA ASP A 220 35.06 -52.44 16.37
C ASP A 220 34.08 -52.81 17.53
N PRO A 221 32.88 -53.26 17.21
CA PRO A 221 31.69 -52.56 16.71
C PRO A 221 30.44 -52.82 17.59
N ASN A 222 29.41 -52.09 17.49
CA ASN A 222 28.07 -52.68 17.57
C ASN A 222 26.92 -51.77 17.11
N PRO A 223 25.94 -52.30 16.41
CA PRO A 223 24.86 -51.54 15.78
C PRO A 223 23.60 -51.55 16.64
N ILE A 224 23.04 -50.39 16.87
CA ILE A 224 21.67 -50.22 17.37
C ILE A 224 21.02 -49.18 16.48
N GLY A 225 20.17 -49.48 15.57
CA GLY A 225 18.89 -50.13 15.70
C GLY A 225 17.86 -49.15 15.20
N ASN A 226 17.64 -49.15 13.85
CA ASN A 226 16.50 -48.51 13.17
C ASN A 226 15.16 -48.96 13.83
N ARG A 227 14.57 -48.08 14.65
CA ARG A 227 13.28 -48.34 15.31
C ARG A 227 12.21 -47.25 15.01
N ARG A 228 12.26 -46.64 13.84
CA ARG A 228 11.24 -45.63 13.44
C ARG A 228 10.55 -45.87 12.10
N LEU A 229 10.73 -47.01 11.44
CA LEU A 229 10.12 -47.29 10.15
C LEU A 229 9.16 -48.48 10.13
N ARG A 230 8.62 -48.91 11.27
CA ARG A 230 7.63 -50.03 11.30
C ARG A 230 6.39 -49.67 12.11
N ARG A 231 5.73 -48.55 11.79
CA ARG A 231 4.43 -48.25 12.39
C ARG A 231 3.39 -47.67 11.44
N PHE A 232 3.53 -47.85 10.13
CA PHE A 232 2.53 -47.41 9.15
C PHE A 232 1.96 -48.49 8.24
N GLU A 233 2.22 -49.77 8.51
CA GLU A 233 1.67 -50.89 7.72
C GLU A 233 0.81 -51.87 8.53
N ALA A 234 0.06 -51.40 9.49
CA ALA A 234 -0.93 -52.25 10.14
C ALA A 234 -2.12 -51.44 10.63
N LYS A 235 -2.96 -51.01 9.68
CA LYS A 235 -4.42 -50.82 9.85
C LYS A 235 -5.02 -50.48 8.49
N MET A 236 -5.28 -51.49 7.74
CA MET A 236 -6.48 -51.63 6.96
C MET A 236 -7.39 -52.58 7.69
#